data_e2ab229a83a96049c732cb0b5b9865b7
#
_entry.id   e2ab229a83a96049c732cb0b5b9865b7
#
_cell.length_a   1.000
_cell.length_b   1.000
_cell.length_c   1.000
_cell.angle_alpha   90.00
_cell.angle_beta   90.00
_cell.angle_gamma   90.00
#
_symmetry.space_group_name_H-M   'P 1'
#
loop_
_entity.id
_entity.type
_entity.pdbx_description
1 polymer ?
#
loop_
_entity_poly.entity_id
_entity_poly.type
_entity_poly.pdbx_seq_one_letter_code
_entity_poly.pdbx_strand_id
1 'polypeptide(L)'
;MANNKSYSWFQNIRMGMGIVIASSLLCSCHDLMHEDMPACDMGVDLTFKYDYNIQRTDMFNDHVGGLCVFVYDEQGNFVGRQDAYNEGNTQPLKTPNYAMRIDLQPGKYRFATFAFQKRYEEALAQKGAKQQIVLPKQGDNISQLHVRLDREAGKVINQSQPLDTLWQGLSDDLVEVKDLQVTRKTISLVRDTKQLTISLHQLDEPANIQADDFSYQITDANGDIHYDNSLLPDEEITYTPYKTWTTEFTDPDGNVKERTAHAALMFSRLIYHPSSENDKNAILSIWNKKTGEEVARINLADCLAQGRGAFEYQNYSPQEFLDREYDYKLDFFLKGDEWQYIQLGISILDWSKRIQRADL
;
A
#
# COMPACT_ATOMS: atom_id res chain seq x y z
N MET A 1 16.60 -2.75 -30.67
CA MET A 1 15.22 -2.75 -31.15
C MET A 1 14.39 -3.47 -30.09
N ALA A 2 13.84 -2.72 -29.16
CA ALA A 2 13.04 -3.27 -28.05
C ALA A 2 11.57 -3.25 -28.46
N ASN A 3 10.97 -4.44 -28.52
CA ASN A 3 9.56 -4.61 -28.83
C ASN A 3 8.73 -4.22 -27.58
N ASN A 4 8.17 -3.02 -27.60
CA ASN A 4 7.18 -2.59 -26.63
C ASN A 4 5.85 -3.30 -26.96
N LYS A 5 5.56 -4.39 -26.26
CA LYS A 5 4.21 -4.95 -26.23
C LYS A 5 3.42 -4.26 -25.13
N SER A 6 2.92 -3.05 -25.44
CA SER A 6 1.82 -2.50 -24.69
C SER A 6 0.56 -3.26 -25.11
N TYR A 7 -0.07 -3.98 -24.22
CA TYR A 7 -1.40 -4.54 -24.45
C TYR A 7 -2.42 -3.40 -24.33
N SER A 8 -2.62 -2.66 -25.43
CA SER A 8 -3.69 -1.70 -25.55
C SER A 8 -4.99 -2.44 -25.88
N TRP A 9 -5.88 -2.51 -24.90
CA TRP A 9 -7.23 -3.11 -25.06
C TRP A 9 -8.19 -2.22 -25.84
N PHE A 10 -7.77 -1.01 -26.21
CA PHE A 10 -8.61 -0.01 -26.88
C PHE A 10 -8.78 -0.21 -28.40
N GLN A 11 -8.21 -1.25 -28.99
CA GLN A 11 -8.26 -1.43 -30.46
C GLN A 11 -9.52 -2.11 -31.00
N ASN A 12 -10.48 -2.56 -30.19
CA ASN A 12 -11.60 -3.38 -30.68
C ASN A 12 -12.96 -2.69 -30.79
N ILE A 13 -13.05 -1.37 -30.84
CA ILE A 13 -14.31 -0.67 -31.15
C ILE A 13 -14.20 0.04 -32.49
N ARG A 14 -14.02 -0.75 -33.55
CA ARG A 14 -14.27 -0.30 -34.95
C ARG A 14 -14.70 -1.49 -35.78
N MET A 15 -15.96 -1.87 -35.70
CA MET A 15 -16.63 -2.58 -36.80
C MET A 15 -18.14 -2.53 -36.60
N GLY A 16 -18.80 -1.87 -37.51
CA GLY A 16 -20.22 -2.08 -37.77
C GLY A 16 -21.03 -0.84 -38.10
N MET A 17 -20.94 -0.36 -39.33
CA MET A 17 -22.13 -0.03 -40.11
C MET A 17 -21.70 0.40 -41.53
N GLY A 18 -21.76 -0.55 -42.48
CA GLY A 18 -21.67 -0.26 -43.88
C GLY A 18 -23.07 0.02 -44.44
N ILE A 19 -23.26 1.13 -45.09
CA ILE A 19 -24.33 1.32 -46.09
C ILE A 19 -23.70 1.89 -47.34
N VAL A 20 -23.84 1.12 -48.40
CA VAL A 20 -23.49 1.43 -49.79
C VAL A 20 -24.49 2.41 -50.35
N ILE A 21 -24.05 3.53 -50.93
CA ILE A 21 -24.74 4.21 -52.04
C ILE A 21 -23.69 4.68 -53.04
N ALA A 22 -23.90 4.29 -54.28
CA ALA A 22 -23.05 4.55 -55.43
C ALA A 22 -23.41 5.86 -56.15
N SER A 23 -22.40 6.34 -56.88
CA SER A 23 -22.40 7.17 -58.08
C SER A 23 -22.66 8.65 -58.00
N SER A 24 -21.62 9.45 -58.31
CA SER A 24 -21.45 10.09 -59.63
C SER A 24 -20.19 10.95 -59.68
N LEU A 25 -19.50 10.86 -60.80
CA LEU A 25 -18.27 11.52 -61.21
C LEU A 25 -18.43 13.05 -61.26
N LEU A 26 -17.49 13.78 -60.62
CA LEU A 26 -16.97 15.03 -61.11
C LEU A 26 -15.50 15.15 -60.74
N CYS A 27 -14.64 15.12 -61.77
CA CYS A 27 -13.26 15.55 -61.69
C CYS A 27 -13.20 17.01 -61.20
N SER A 28 -12.53 17.24 -60.10
CA SER A 28 -11.92 18.54 -59.81
C SER A 28 -10.63 18.31 -59.10
N CYS A 29 -9.53 18.71 -59.72
CA CYS A 29 -8.23 18.81 -59.13
C CYS A 29 -8.28 19.56 -57.81
N HIS A 30 -7.94 18.91 -56.72
CA HIS A 30 -7.55 19.57 -55.51
C HIS A 30 -6.39 18.81 -54.91
N ASP A 31 -5.22 19.09 -55.51
CA ASP A 31 -3.93 18.93 -54.83
C ASP A 31 -3.84 20.08 -53.84
N LEU A 32 -4.37 19.90 -52.65
CA LEU A 32 -4.20 20.79 -51.53
C LEU A 32 -3.82 19.93 -50.33
N MET A 33 -2.50 19.88 -50.10
CA MET A 33 -1.86 19.67 -48.83
C MET A 33 -2.68 18.88 -47.80
N HIS A 34 -2.60 17.57 -47.84
CA HIS A 34 -2.67 16.80 -46.63
C HIS A 34 -1.33 17.04 -45.91
N GLU A 35 -1.23 18.18 -45.22
CA GLU A 35 -0.43 18.18 -44.03
C GLU A 35 -1.04 17.08 -43.20
N ASP A 36 -0.29 16.02 -42.93
CA ASP A 36 -0.59 15.06 -41.86
C ASP A 36 -0.75 15.90 -40.59
N MET A 37 -1.99 16.32 -40.32
CA MET A 37 -2.28 16.95 -39.06
C MET A 37 -1.96 15.88 -38.02
N PRO A 38 -1.03 16.14 -37.10
CA PRO A 38 -0.76 15.21 -36.03
C PRO A 38 -2.10 14.85 -35.39
N ALA A 39 -2.34 13.57 -35.22
CA ALA A 39 -3.56 13.07 -34.60
C ALA A 39 -3.81 13.93 -33.36
N CYS A 40 -4.99 14.56 -33.31
CA CYS A 40 -5.34 15.49 -32.25
C CYS A 40 -5.06 14.84 -30.89
N ASP A 41 -4.10 15.40 -30.17
CA ASP A 41 -3.58 14.82 -28.94
C ASP A 41 -4.65 15.00 -27.84
N MET A 42 -5.38 13.93 -27.51
CA MET A 42 -6.46 13.91 -26.52
C MET A 42 -6.15 12.88 -25.45
N GLY A 43 -6.62 13.12 -24.23
CA GLY A 43 -6.50 12.18 -23.14
C GLY A 43 -5.96 12.80 -21.87
N VAL A 44 -5.39 11.98 -21.00
CA VAL A 44 -4.89 12.38 -19.69
C VAL A 44 -3.43 11.97 -19.53
N ASP A 45 -2.59 12.90 -19.06
CA ASP A 45 -1.29 12.62 -18.51
C ASP A 45 -1.44 12.50 -16.98
N LEU A 46 -1.35 11.29 -16.44
CA LEU A 46 -1.37 11.06 -15.01
C LEU A 46 0.06 11.09 -14.46
N THR A 47 0.28 11.93 -13.48
CA THR A 47 1.48 11.92 -12.64
C THR A 47 1.15 11.36 -11.27
N PHE A 48 2.14 10.82 -10.58
CA PHE A 48 1.94 10.14 -9.31
C PHE A 48 2.90 10.69 -8.28
N LYS A 49 2.45 10.74 -7.01
CA LYS A 49 3.25 11.15 -5.86
C LYS A 49 3.01 10.22 -4.69
N TYR A 50 4.05 9.97 -3.92
CA TYR A 50 3.96 9.38 -2.59
C TYR A 50 4.52 10.37 -1.57
N ASP A 51 3.82 11.49 -1.38
CA ASP A 51 4.12 12.57 -0.42
C ASP A 51 3.24 12.51 0.84
N TYR A 52 2.21 11.64 0.85
CA TYR A 52 1.39 11.36 2.01
C TYR A 52 2.09 10.33 2.92
N ASN A 53 3.22 10.75 3.49
CA ASN A 53 4.04 9.98 4.42
C ASN A 53 4.54 10.87 5.56
N ILE A 54 5.16 10.25 6.57
CA ILE A 54 5.62 10.95 7.77
C ILE A 54 6.81 11.89 7.47
N GLN A 55 7.63 11.59 6.46
CA GLN A 55 8.76 12.40 6.02
C GLN A 55 8.33 13.63 5.22
N ARG A 56 7.08 13.70 4.76
CA ARG A 56 6.52 14.79 3.93
C ARG A 56 7.33 15.04 2.65
N THR A 57 7.91 13.99 2.10
CA THR A 57 8.75 14.02 0.89
C THR A 57 8.13 13.09 -0.15
N ASP A 58 8.16 13.50 -1.42
CA ASP A 58 7.72 12.61 -2.50
C ASP A 58 8.74 11.48 -2.69
N MET A 59 8.31 10.27 -2.35
CA MET A 59 9.12 9.05 -2.40
C MET A 59 8.67 8.11 -3.52
N PHE A 60 7.87 8.59 -4.47
CA PHE A 60 7.31 7.76 -5.53
C PHE A 60 8.39 7.03 -6.34
N ASN A 61 9.37 7.78 -6.87
CA ASN A 61 10.39 7.21 -7.74
C ASN A 61 11.33 6.23 -7.02
N ASP A 62 11.45 6.33 -5.69
CA ASP A 62 12.32 5.47 -4.89
C ASP A 62 11.64 4.15 -4.49
N HIS A 63 10.32 4.16 -4.33
CA HIS A 63 9.58 3.05 -3.72
C HIS A 63 8.70 2.27 -4.69
N VAL A 64 8.13 2.94 -5.72
CA VAL A 64 7.15 2.32 -6.61
C VAL A 64 7.84 1.69 -7.82
N GLY A 65 7.59 0.40 -8.03
CA GLY A 65 8.12 -0.36 -9.16
C GLY A 65 7.04 -0.85 -10.13
N GLY A 66 5.77 -0.79 -9.75
CA GLY A 66 4.63 -1.17 -10.58
C GLY A 66 3.38 -0.36 -10.26
N LEU A 67 2.62 -0.02 -11.31
CA LEU A 67 1.36 0.71 -11.26
C LEU A 67 0.29 -0.04 -12.03
N CYS A 68 -0.93 -0.09 -11.48
CA CYS A 68 -2.15 -0.53 -12.12
C CYS A 68 -3.18 0.60 -12.00
N VAL A 69 -3.52 1.23 -13.11
CA VAL A 69 -4.49 2.34 -13.16
C VAL A 69 -5.79 1.85 -13.80
N PHE A 70 -6.89 1.96 -13.06
CA PHE A 70 -8.23 1.60 -13.50
C PHE A 70 -8.99 2.87 -13.82
N VAL A 71 -9.61 2.92 -15.00
CA VAL A 71 -10.37 4.06 -15.52
C VAL A 71 -11.85 3.76 -15.45
N TYR A 72 -12.61 4.69 -14.88
CA TYR A 72 -14.06 4.63 -14.76
C TYR A 72 -14.69 5.89 -15.37
N ASP A 73 -15.86 5.75 -15.98
CA ASP A 73 -16.62 6.88 -16.50
C ASP A 73 -17.31 7.69 -15.40
N GLU A 74 -18.03 8.73 -15.75
CA GLU A 74 -18.77 9.60 -14.83
C GLU A 74 -19.83 8.84 -14.02
N GLN A 75 -20.38 7.75 -14.55
CA GLN A 75 -21.36 6.90 -13.88
C GLN A 75 -20.70 5.83 -13.00
N GLY A 76 -19.37 5.75 -13.00
CA GLY A 76 -18.59 4.78 -12.25
C GLY A 76 -18.48 3.41 -12.94
N ASN A 77 -18.77 3.31 -14.26
CA ASN A 77 -18.60 2.08 -14.99
C ASN A 77 -17.15 1.91 -15.45
N PHE A 78 -16.65 0.68 -15.41
CA PHE A 78 -15.28 0.35 -15.81
C PHE A 78 -15.07 0.58 -17.31
N VAL A 79 -14.09 1.41 -17.66
CA VAL A 79 -13.69 1.76 -19.01
C VAL A 79 -12.47 0.96 -19.46
N GLY A 80 -11.46 0.82 -18.60
CA GLY A 80 -10.23 0.13 -18.93
C GLY A 80 -9.17 0.18 -17.84
N ARG A 81 -8.07 -0.52 -18.08
CA ARG A 81 -6.90 -0.59 -17.20
C ARG A 81 -5.63 -0.30 -18.01
N GLN A 82 -4.72 0.46 -17.42
CA GLN A 82 -3.37 0.66 -17.96
C GLN A 82 -2.33 0.42 -16.87
N ASP A 83 -1.28 -0.32 -17.21
CA ASP A 83 -0.21 -0.65 -16.29
C ASP A 83 1.11 -0.01 -16.73
N ALA A 84 1.95 0.32 -15.75
CA ALA A 84 3.34 0.67 -15.96
C ALA A 84 4.21 0.01 -14.88
N TYR A 85 5.41 -0.40 -15.25
CA TYR A 85 6.31 -1.06 -14.32
C TYR A 85 7.78 -0.91 -14.74
N ASN A 86 8.64 -1.04 -13.76
CA ASN A 86 10.08 -1.12 -13.95
C ASN A 86 10.47 -2.56 -14.25
N GLU A 87 11.25 -2.80 -15.32
CA GLU A 87 11.73 -4.12 -15.70
C GLU A 87 13.15 -4.03 -16.27
N GLY A 88 14.08 -4.78 -15.69
CA GLY A 88 15.47 -4.81 -16.12
C GLY A 88 16.10 -3.42 -16.19
N ASN A 89 16.56 -3.03 -17.38
CA ASN A 89 17.14 -1.70 -17.63
C ASN A 89 16.09 -0.63 -17.97
N THR A 90 14.83 -1.00 -18.15
CA THR A 90 13.73 -0.07 -18.46
C THR A 90 12.99 0.25 -17.17
N GLN A 91 13.27 1.41 -16.60
CA GLN A 91 12.73 1.80 -15.31
C GLN A 91 12.01 3.16 -15.40
N PRO A 92 10.87 3.22 -16.10
CA PRO A 92 10.15 4.47 -16.33
C PRO A 92 9.70 5.14 -15.04
N LEU A 93 9.27 4.36 -14.04
CA LEU A 93 8.76 4.90 -12.77
C LEU A 93 9.85 5.55 -11.90
N LYS A 94 11.14 5.30 -12.18
CA LYS A 94 12.25 5.98 -11.53
C LYS A 94 12.64 7.30 -12.21
N THR A 95 12.02 7.61 -13.35
CA THR A 95 12.29 8.86 -14.06
C THR A 95 11.57 10.01 -13.36
N PRO A 96 12.26 11.08 -12.99
CA PRO A 96 11.63 12.28 -12.43
C PRO A 96 10.51 12.79 -13.35
N ASN A 97 9.38 13.19 -12.75
CA ASN A 97 8.19 13.67 -13.46
C ASN A 97 7.59 12.65 -14.45
N TYR A 98 7.71 11.35 -14.15
CA TYR A 98 7.03 10.33 -14.93
C TYR A 98 5.55 10.66 -15.08
N ALA A 99 5.06 10.55 -16.31
CA ALA A 99 3.65 10.71 -16.62
C ALA A 99 3.16 9.51 -17.45
N MET A 100 2.04 8.94 -17.02
CA MET A 100 1.36 7.88 -17.76
C MET A 100 0.34 8.53 -18.71
N ARG A 101 0.54 8.38 -20.01
CA ARG A 101 -0.42 8.81 -20.98
C ARG A 101 -1.55 7.80 -21.09
N ILE A 102 -2.80 8.26 -20.96
CA ILE A 102 -4.01 7.47 -21.19
C ILE A 102 -4.85 8.17 -22.26
N ASP A 103 -5.01 7.52 -23.41
CA ASP A 103 -5.81 8.05 -24.51
C ASP A 103 -7.29 7.76 -24.22
N LEU A 104 -8.08 8.83 -24.10
CA LEU A 104 -9.51 8.78 -23.78
C LEU A 104 -10.28 9.73 -24.69
N GLN A 105 -11.51 9.36 -24.99
CA GLN A 105 -12.45 10.26 -25.68
C GLN A 105 -12.88 11.41 -24.74
N PRO A 106 -13.37 12.53 -25.27
CA PRO A 106 -13.94 13.60 -24.45
C PRO A 106 -15.02 13.07 -23.51
N GLY A 107 -14.92 13.43 -22.24
CA GLY A 107 -15.80 12.94 -21.17
C GLY A 107 -15.22 13.21 -19.79
N LYS A 108 -15.87 12.69 -18.76
CA LYS A 108 -15.41 12.79 -17.39
C LYS A 108 -15.08 11.41 -16.85
N TYR A 109 -13.91 11.28 -16.21
CA TYR A 109 -13.36 10.02 -15.76
C TYR A 109 -12.86 10.08 -14.35
N ARG A 110 -12.88 8.94 -13.68
CA ARG A 110 -12.24 8.71 -12.38
C ARG A 110 -11.13 7.67 -12.53
N PHE A 111 -10.02 7.91 -11.84
CA PHE A 111 -8.84 7.04 -11.89
C PHE A 111 -8.60 6.47 -10.50
N ALA A 112 -8.66 5.13 -10.38
CA ALA A 112 -8.25 4.40 -9.19
C ALA A 112 -6.91 3.71 -9.49
N THR A 113 -5.92 3.88 -8.61
CA THR A 113 -4.56 3.43 -8.81
C THR A 113 -4.15 2.51 -7.67
N PHE A 114 -3.59 1.35 -8.00
CA PHE A 114 -2.85 0.50 -7.08
C PHE A 114 -1.39 0.46 -7.51
N ALA A 115 -0.50 0.58 -6.55
CA ALA A 115 0.93 0.56 -6.79
C ALA A 115 1.63 -0.48 -5.90
N PHE A 116 2.74 -1.01 -6.39
CA PHE A 116 3.53 -2.07 -5.78
C PHE A 116 5.02 -1.76 -5.90
N GLN A 117 5.87 -2.45 -5.12
CA GLN A 117 7.33 -2.31 -5.23
C GLN A 117 7.89 -2.90 -6.53
N LYS A 118 7.12 -3.76 -7.19
CA LYS A 118 7.46 -4.42 -8.45
C LYS A 118 6.22 -4.56 -9.33
N ARG A 119 6.39 -5.11 -10.52
CA ARG A 119 5.26 -5.45 -11.39
C ARG A 119 4.23 -6.31 -10.65
N TYR A 120 2.94 -6.04 -10.85
CA TYR A 120 1.84 -6.71 -10.13
C TYR A 120 1.89 -8.23 -10.28
N GLU A 121 2.12 -8.74 -11.48
CA GLU A 121 2.23 -10.19 -11.74
C GLU A 121 3.41 -10.84 -11.01
N GLU A 122 4.52 -10.09 -10.83
CA GLU A 122 5.66 -10.55 -10.03
C GLU A 122 5.34 -10.54 -8.53
N ALA A 123 4.56 -9.56 -8.07
CA ALA A 123 4.05 -9.52 -6.71
C ALA A 123 3.16 -10.73 -6.43
N LEU A 124 2.29 -11.11 -7.36
CA LEU A 124 1.46 -12.31 -7.26
C LEU A 124 2.25 -13.62 -7.33
N ALA A 125 3.40 -13.65 -7.98
CA ALA A 125 4.23 -14.85 -8.12
C ALA A 125 5.12 -15.12 -6.90
N GLN A 126 5.23 -14.22 -5.94
CA GLN A 126 6.03 -14.40 -4.72
C GLN A 126 5.50 -15.52 -3.84
N LYS A 127 6.32 -15.98 -2.89
CA LYS A 127 5.86 -16.83 -1.79
C LYS A 127 5.11 -15.99 -0.74
N GLY A 128 4.24 -16.61 0.02
CA GLY A 128 3.45 -15.96 1.07
C GLY A 128 2.15 -15.36 0.56
N ALA A 129 1.43 -14.67 1.44
CA ALA A 129 0.15 -14.05 1.14
C ALA A 129 0.30 -12.89 0.14
N LYS A 130 -0.71 -12.70 -0.70
CA LYS A 130 -0.76 -11.71 -1.77
C LYS A 130 -1.81 -10.65 -1.51
N GLN A 131 -1.53 -9.45 -1.97
CA GLN A 131 -2.51 -8.38 -2.15
C GLN A 131 -3.14 -8.54 -3.54
N GLN A 132 -4.32 -9.19 -3.62
CA GLN A 132 -4.98 -9.49 -4.88
C GLN A 132 -5.99 -8.40 -5.24
N ILE A 133 -5.79 -7.71 -6.37
CA ILE A 133 -6.79 -6.83 -6.93
C ILE A 133 -7.93 -7.68 -7.47
N VAL A 134 -9.15 -7.45 -7.00
CA VAL A 134 -10.35 -8.04 -7.60
C VAL A 134 -10.62 -7.30 -8.90
N LEU A 135 -10.22 -7.92 -10.01
CA LEU A 135 -10.22 -7.30 -11.33
C LEU A 135 -11.65 -7.06 -11.82
N PRO A 136 -12.00 -5.81 -12.20
CA PRO A 136 -13.32 -5.51 -12.74
C PRO A 136 -13.49 -6.10 -14.14
N LYS A 137 -14.73 -6.46 -14.46
CA LYS A 137 -15.17 -6.85 -15.80
C LYS A 137 -15.80 -5.64 -16.51
N GLN A 138 -15.96 -5.76 -17.82
CA GLN A 138 -16.69 -4.75 -18.59
C GLN A 138 -18.09 -4.51 -18.01
N GLY A 139 -18.38 -3.26 -17.67
CA GLY A 139 -19.65 -2.84 -17.07
C GLY A 139 -19.72 -2.91 -15.54
N ASP A 140 -18.69 -3.42 -14.87
CA ASP A 140 -18.63 -3.40 -13.41
C ASP A 140 -18.50 -1.95 -12.91
N ASN A 141 -19.14 -1.67 -11.78
CA ASN A 141 -19.04 -0.37 -11.13
C ASN A 141 -17.79 -0.27 -10.24
N ILE A 142 -17.25 0.94 -10.10
CA ILE A 142 -16.08 1.23 -9.26
C ILE A 142 -16.25 0.73 -7.82
N SER A 143 -17.47 0.69 -7.30
CA SER A 143 -17.79 0.13 -5.97
C SER A 143 -17.47 -1.35 -5.80
N GLN A 144 -17.16 -2.07 -6.90
CA GLN A 144 -16.72 -3.47 -6.86
C GLN A 144 -15.20 -3.62 -6.90
N LEU A 145 -14.47 -2.51 -7.13
CA LEU A 145 -13.01 -2.53 -7.17
C LEU A 145 -12.44 -2.49 -5.74
N HIS A 146 -11.69 -3.52 -5.39
CA HIS A 146 -11.03 -3.64 -4.09
C HIS A 146 -9.80 -4.54 -4.18
N VAL A 147 -8.97 -4.51 -3.13
CA VAL A 147 -7.83 -5.40 -2.96
C VAL A 147 -8.08 -6.29 -1.77
N ARG A 148 -7.94 -7.60 -1.97
CA ARG A 148 -8.08 -8.61 -0.93
C ARG A 148 -6.74 -9.24 -0.59
N LEU A 149 -6.43 -9.33 0.69
CA LEU A 149 -5.27 -10.04 1.21
C LEU A 149 -5.55 -11.55 1.30
N ASP A 150 -4.66 -12.38 0.75
CA ASP A 150 -4.73 -13.84 0.83
C ASP A 150 -4.68 -14.33 2.28
N ARG A 151 -5.54 -15.29 2.57
CA ARG A 151 -5.62 -15.95 3.88
C ARG A 151 -6.18 -17.36 3.79
N GLU A 152 -5.84 -18.19 4.75
CA GLU A 152 -6.39 -19.53 4.91
C GLU A 152 -6.97 -19.65 6.33
N ALA A 153 -8.27 -19.95 6.45
CA ALA A 153 -8.98 -20.05 7.73
C ALA A 153 -8.71 -18.86 8.67
N GLY A 154 -8.83 -17.62 8.16
CA GLY A 154 -8.59 -16.38 8.91
C GLY A 154 -7.12 -16.10 9.22
N LYS A 155 -6.15 -16.83 8.65
CA LYS A 155 -4.71 -16.60 8.89
C LYS A 155 -4.00 -16.15 7.63
N VAL A 156 -3.21 -15.10 7.75
CA VAL A 156 -2.31 -14.63 6.68
C VAL A 156 -1.07 -15.51 6.67
N ILE A 157 -0.92 -16.33 5.64
CA ILE A 157 0.18 -17.30 5.54
C ILE A 157 1.37 -16.63 4.85
N ASN A 158 2.27 -16.04 5.62
CA ASN A 158 3.41 -15.27 5.09
C ASN A 158 4.59 -16.13 4.58
N GLN A 159 4.68 -17.41 4.94
CA GLN A 159 5.77 -18.31 4.57
C GLN A 159 7.18 -17.72 4.82
N SER A 160 7.36 -17.01 5.93
CA SER A 160 8.59 -16.30 6.30
C SER A 160 9.03 -15.24 5.27
N GLN A 161 8.07 -14.66 4.55
CA GLN A 161 8.28 -13.55 3.63
C GLN A 161 7.48 -12.32 4.10
N PRO A 162 8.02 -11.10 3.93
CA PRO A 162 7.25 -9.89 4.14
C PRO A 162 6.11 -9.80 3.10
N LEU A 163 5.03 -9.12 3.44
CA LEU A 163 4.01 -8.75 2.46
C LEU A 163 4.61 -7.80 1.42
N ASP A 164 4.18 -7.89 0.18
CA ASP A 164 4.50 -6.85 -0.79
C ASP A 164 3.81 -5.55 -0.38
N THR A 165 4.47 -4.43 -0.65
CA THR A 165 3.91 -3.15 -0.26
C THR A 165 2.84 -2.73 -1.24
N LEU A 166 1.67 -2.37 -0.72
CA LEU A 166 0.56 -1.81 -1.45
C LEU A 166 0.47 -0.30 -1.18
N TRP A 167 0.32 0.47 -2.23
CA TRP A 167 -0.14 1.85 -2.20
C TRP A 167 -1.42 1.97 -3.00
N GLN A 168 -2.28 2.87 -2.57
CA GLN A 168 -3.53 3.16 -3.24
C GLN A 168 -3.69 4.66 -3.45
N GLY A 169 -4.29 5.05 -4.57
CA GLY A 169 -4.62 6.43 -4.89
C GLY A 169 -5.89 6.53 -5.73
N LEU A 170 -6.65 7.58 -5.50
CA LEU A 170 -7.87 7.89 -6.23
C LEU A 170 -7.79 9.32 -6.74
N SER A 171 -8.30 9.60 -7.93
CA SER A 171 -8.50 11.00 -8.33
C SER A 171 -9.59 11.63 -7.45
N ASP A 172 -9.28 12.77 -6.81
CA ASP A 172 -10.20 13.43 -5.86
C ASP A 172 -11.54 13.74 -6.52
N ASP A 173 -11.48 14.29 -7.76
CA ASP A 173 -12.63 14.67 -8.56
C ASP A 173 -12.66 13.89 -9.88
N LEU A 174 -13.79 13.99 -10.59
CA LEU A 174 -13.87 13.58 -11.98
C LEU A 174 -12.95 14.47 -12.83
N VAL A 175 -12.08 13.81 -13.61
CA VAL A 175 -11.15 14.46 -14.52
C VAL A 175 -11.82 14.65 -15.87
N GLU A 176 -11.99 15.89 -16.31
CA GLU A 176 -12.58 16.21 -17.61
C GLU A 176 -11.53 16.08 -18.72
N VAL A 177 -11.78 15.21 -19.67
CA VAL A 177 -11.04 15.11 -20.93
C VAL A 177 -11.75 15.93 -21.97
N LYS A 178 -11.07 16.92 -22.53
CA LYS A 178 -11.60 17.83 -23.54
C LYS A 178 -11.11 17.44 -24.92
N ASP A 179 -11.88 17.82 -25.93
CA ASP A 179 -11.48 17.65 -27.30
C ASP A 179 -10.21 18.44 -27.62
N LEU A 180 -9.31 17.87 -28.40
CA LEU A 180 -8.06 18.48 -28.85
C LEU A 180 -7.14 19.00 -27.74
N GLN A 181 -7.22 18.43 -26.53
CA GLN A 181 -6.45 18.87 -25.38
C GLN A 181 -6.02 17.68 -24.51
N VAL A 182 -4.79 17.75 -24.00
CA VAL A 182 -4.29 16.85 -22.96
C VAL A 182 -4.58 17.43 -21.59
N THR A 183 -5.33 16.71 -20.78
CA THR A 183 -5.56 17.05 -19.38
C THR A 183 -4.45 16.47 -18.51
N ARG A 184 -3.95 17.21 -17.51
CA ARG A 184 -2.97 16.70 -16.55
C ARG A 184 -3.61 16.57 -15.19
N LYS A 185 -3.37 15.42 -14.53
CA LYS A 185 -3.84 15.16 -13.16
C LYS A 185 -2.75 14.44 -12.37
N THR A 186 -2.56 14.87 -11.14
CA THR A 186 -1.69 14.16 -10.17
C THR A 186 -2.53 13.30 -9.26
N ILE A 187 -2.09 12.06 -9.01
CA ILE A 187 -2.68 11.14 -8.04
C ILE A 187 -1.70 10.98 -6.88
N SER A 188 -2.16 11.31 -5.68
CA SER A 188 -1.43 11.08 -4.44
C SER A 188 -1.68 9.67 -3.94
N LEU A 189 -0.62 8.95 -3.56
CA LEU A 189 -0.67 7.58 -3.09
C LEU A 189 -0.57 7.54 -1.57
N VAL A 190 -1.36 6.67 -0.97
CA VAL A 190 -1.30 6.31 0.46
C VAL A 190 -0.76 4.90 0.57
N ARG A 191 0.15 4.64 1.50
CA ARG A 191 0.69 3.30 1.74
C ARG A 191 -0.18 2.53 2.71
N ASP A 192 -0.73 1.40 2.25
CA ASP A 192 -1.65 0.56 3.02
C ASP A 192 -0.94 -0.57 3.77
N THR A 193 0.21 -1.01 3.33
CA THR A 193 0.99 -2.03 4.03
C THR A 193 1.86 -1.39 5.10
N LYS A 194 1.71 -1.85 6.35
CA LYS A 194 2.44 -1.37 7.53
C LYS A 194 3.44 -2.42 8.00
N GLN A 195 4.51 -1.97 8.62
CA GLN A 195 5.54 -2.82 9.22
C GLN A 195 5.67 -2.50 10.71
N LEU A 196 5.84 -3.53 11.53
CA LEU A 196 6.09 -3.41 12.96
C LEU A 196 7.27 -4.29 13.34
N THR A 197 8.25 -3.69 13.98
CA THR A 197 9.32 -4.40 14.67
C THR A 197 9.06 -4.35 16.18
N ILE A 198 8.97 -5.51 16.80
CA ILE A 198 8.81 -5.65 18.25
C ILE A 198 10.14 -6.09 18.83
N SER A 199 10.55 -5.49 19.96
CA SER A 199 11.69 -5.90 20.76
C SER A 199 11.23 -6.18 22.18
N LEU A 200 11.61 -7.34 22.74
CA LEU A 200 11.36 -7.70 24.14
C LEU A 200 12.66 -7.68 24.92
N HIS A 201 12.67 -6.93 26.01
CA HIS A 201 13.78 -6.79 26.95
C HIS A 201 13.41 -7.36 28.32
N GLN A 202 14.21 -8.25 28.87
CA GLN A 202 14.00 -8.80 30.20
C GLN A 202 14.76 -7.98 31.22
N LEU A 203 14.06 -7.47 32.25
CA LEU A 203 14.65 -6.55 33.26
C LEU A 203 15.35 -7.30 34.43
N ASP A 204 14.80 -8.43 34.82
CA ASP A 204 15.29 -9.22 35.95
C ASP A 204 16.38 -10.24 35.55
N GLU A 205 16.27 -10.85 34.39
CA GLU A 205 17.24 -11.81 33.82
C GLU A 205 17.62 -11.48 32.40
N PRO A 206 18.32 -10.38 32.12
CA PRO A 206 18.49 -9.82 30.77
C PRO A 206 19.15 -10.78 29.76
N ALA A 207 19.95 -11.75 30.24
CA ALA A 207 20.64 -12.72 29.39
C ALA A 207 19.78 -13.93 29.00
N ASN A 208 18.58 -14.11 29.56
CA ASN A 208 17.82 -15.35 29.47
C ASN A 208 16.69 -15.32 28.44
N ILE A 209 16.45 -14.20 27.74
CA ILE A 209 15.38 -14.09 26.74
C ILE A 209 15.84 -14.58 25.38
N GLN A 210 14.95 -15.29 24.67
CA GLN A 210 15.15 -15.77 23.30
C GLN A 210 13.91 -15.51 22.45
N ALA A 211 14.09 -15.14 21.18
CA ALA A 211 12.98 -14.86 20.27
C ALA A 211 12.04 -16.07 20.06
N ASP A 212 12.62 -17.28 20.09
CA ASP A 212 11.86 -18.52 19.89
C ASP A 212 10.95 -18.89 21.10
N ASP A 213 11.13 -18.24 22.23
CA ASP A 213 10.31 -18.44 23.42
C ASP A 213 8.94 -17.77 23.30
N PHE A 214 8.77 -16.88 22.33
CA PHE A 214 7.55 -16.08 22.18
C PHE A 214 6.79 -16.35 20.90
N SER A 215 5.48 -16.13 20.94
CA SER A 215 4.63 -16.01 19.77
C SER A 215 3.96 -14.64 19.75
N TYR A 216 3.74 -14.13 18.54
CA TYR A 216 3.18 -12.80 18.32
C TYR A 216 2.04 -12.90 17.31
N GLN A 217 0.95 -12.20 17.58
CA GLN A 217 -0.21 -12.15 16.70
C GLN A 217 -0.77 -10.73 16.67
N ILE A 218 -1.13 -10.29 15.47
CA ILE A 218 -2.00 -9.12 15.28
C ILE A 218 -3.30 -9.65 14.70
N THR A 219 -4.44 -9.29 15.31
CA THR A 219 -5.78 -9.61 14.80
C THR A 219 -6.50 -8.33 14.41
N ASP A 220 -7.14 -8.32 13.24
CA ASP A 220 -7.92 -7.21 12.72
C ASP A 220 -8.84 -7.68 11.60
N ALA A 221 -9.86 -6.89 11.23
CA ALA A 221 -10.75 -7.14 10.10
C ALA A 221 -10.41 -6.23 8.90
N ASN A 222 -9.12 -6.17 8.53
CA ASN A 222 -8.56 -5.23 7.55
C ASN A 222 -7.99 -5.89 6.28
N GLY A 223 -8.46 -7.09 5.96
CA GLY A 223 -7.96 -7.86 4.83
C GLY A 223 -8.56 -7.48 3.47
N ASP A 224 -9.57 -6.61 3.43
CA ASP A 224 -10.26 -6.22 2.20
C ASP A 224 -10.37 -4.69 2.11
N ILE A 225 -9.60 -4.07 1.20
CA ILE A 225 -9.47 -2.62 1.06
C ILE A 225 -10.19 -2.17 -0.21
N HIS A 226 -11.18 -1.29 -0.06
CA HIS A 226 -11.99 -0.76 -1.14
C HIS A 226 -11.25 0.26 -2.01
N TYR A 227 -11.77 0.59 -3.18
CA TYR A 227 -11.16 1.52 -4.15
C TYR A 227 -10.88 2.93 -3.59
N ASP A 228 -11.62 3.35 -2.59
CA ASP A 228 -11.49 4.66 -1.92
C ASP A 228 -10.64 4.61 -0.64
N ASN A 229 -9.94 3.49 -0.44
CA ASN A 229 -9.12 3.21 0.72
C ASN A 229 -9.90 3.02 2.04
N SER A 230 -11.23 2.85 2.00
CA SER A 230 -12.01 2.36 3.13
C SER A 230 -11.86 0.84 3.28
N LEU A 231 -12.19 0.28 4.44
CA LEU A 231 -12.26 -1.17 4.62
C LEU A 231 -13.65 -1.68 4.26
N LEU A 232 -13.72 -2.77 3.52
CA LEU A 232 -14.95 -3.53 3.35
C LEU A 232 -15.20 -4.41 4.57
N PRO A 233 -16.47 -4.76 4.90
CA PRO A 233 -16.76 -5.74 5.92
C PRO A 233 -16.05 -7.05 5.65
N ASP A 234 -15.26 -7.53 6.61
CA ASP A 234 -14.42 -8.71 6.48
C ASP A 234 -14.43 -9.55 7.75
N GLU A 235 -13.96 -10.80 7.66
CA GLU A 235 -13.68 -11.63 8.82
C GLU A 235 -12.46 -11.12 9.58
N GLU A 236 -12.35 -11.43 10.87
CA GLU A 236 -11.13 -11.20 11.62
C GLU A 236 -10.01 -12.08 11.05
N ILE A 237 -8.88 -11.48 10.72
CA ILE A 237 -7.68 -12.17 10.22
C ILE A 237 -6.52 -12.02 11.20
N THR A 238 -5.62 -13.00 11.17
CA THR A 238 -4.46 -13.05 12.05
C THR A 238 -3.18 -12.93 11.24
N TYR A 239 -2.34 -11.97 11.62
CA TYR A 239 -0.97 -11.79 11.14
C TYR A 239 0.01 -12.36 12.14
N THR A 240 1.07 -13.02 11.64
CA THR A 240 2.18 -13.55 12.43
C THR A 240 3.52 -13.01 11.91
N PRO A 241 4.60 -13.04 12.69
CA PRO A 241 5.90 -12.59 12.23
C PRO A 241 6.36 -13.33 10.97
N TYR A 242 6.90 -12.60 10.01
CA TYR A 242 7.64 -13.21 8.91
C TYR A 242 9.10 -13.49 9.28
N LYS A 243 9.58 -12.87 10.38
CA LYS A 243 10.94 -13.05 10.88
C LYS A 243 10.98 -12.86 12.41
N THR A 244 11.69 -13.73 13.12
CA THR A 244 12.09 -13.58 14.52
C THR A 244 13.59 -13.77 14.65
N TRP A 245 14.23 -13.06 15.58
CA TRP A 245 15.66 -13.20 15.85
C TRP A 245 16.01 -12.69 17.24
N THR A 246 17.16 -13.13 17.77
CA THR A 246 17.71 -12.64 19.04
C THR A 246 19.01 -11.89 18.75
N THR A 247 19.19 -10.74 19.41
CA THR A 247 20.47 -10.03 19.46
C THR A 247 21.09 -10.18 20.83
N GLU A 248 22.43 -10.18 20.90
CA GLU A 248 23.19 -10.35 22.12
C GLU A 248 24.15 -9.17 22.31
N PHE A 249 24.24 -8.69 23.54
CA PHE A 249 25.29 -7.79 23.99
C PHE A 249 26.25 -8.59 24.90
N THR A 250 27.54 -8.60 24.56
CA THR A 250 28.60 -9.29 25.32
C THR A 250 29.56 -8.26 25.92
N ASP A 251 30.09 -8.59 27.10
CA ASP A 251 31.19 -7.82 27.70
C ASP A 251 32.52 -8.08 26.94
N PRO A 252 33.62 -7.36 27.27
CA PRO A 252 34.93 -7.57 26.65
C PRO A 252 35.52 -8.98 26.90
N ASP A 253 35.04 -9.67 27.92
CA ASP A 253 35.47 -11.04 28.27
C ASP A 253 34.64 -12.11 27.53
N GLY A 254 33.66 -11.68 26.69
CA GLY A 254 32.81 -12.58 25.89
C GLY A 254 31.59 -13.12 26.61
N ASN A 255 31.28 -12.67 27.86
CA ASN A 255 30.07 -13.09 28.53
C ASN A 255 28.86 -12.33 28.05
N VAL A 256 27.77 -13.04 27.78
CA VAL A 256 26.48 -12.41 27.39
C VAL A 256 25.91 -11.71 28.63
N LYS A 257 25.66 -10.41 28.49
CA LYS A 257 25.07 -9.54 29.52
C LYS A 257 23.59 -9.27 29.28
N GLU A 258 23.22 -9.17 28.03
CA GLU A 258 21.86 -8.86 27.63
C GLU A 258 21.51 -9.56 26.32
N ARG A 259 20.27 -10.01 26.21
CA ARG A 259 19.65 -10.44 24.97
C ARG A 259 18.38 -9.66 24.73
N THR A 260 18.07 -9.44 23.47
CA THR A 260 16.81 -8.85 23.05
C THR A 260 16.15 -9.78 22.05
N ALA A 261 14.91 -10.17 22.32
CA ALA A 261 14.12 -10.96 21.41
C ALA A 261 13.34 -10.04 20.46
N HIS A 262 13.45 -10.29 19.15
CA HIS A 262 12.83 -9.45 18.14
C HIS A 262 11.84 -10.24 17.28
N ALA A 263 10.81 -9.53 16.80
CA ALA A 263 9.87 -10.01 15.81
C ALA A 263 9.54 -8.92 14.79
N ALA A 264 9.47 -9.27 13.51
CA ALA A 264 9.03 -8.38 12.45
C ALA A 264 7.74 -8.90 11.82
N LEU A 265 6.72 -8.04 11.80
CA LEU A 265 5.41 -8.29 11.25
C LEU A 265 5.10 -7.28 10.14
N MET A 266 4.33 -7.71 9.14
CA MET A 266 3.68 -6.80 8.19
C MET A 266 2.19 -7.11 8.15
N PHE A 267 1.38 -6.07 7.99
CA PHE A 267 -0.07 -6.13 8.02
C PHE A 267 -0.67 -5.02 7.15
N SER A 268 -1.97 -5.12 6.88
CA SER A 268 -2.71 -4.14 6.09
C SER A 268 -3.00 -2.88 6.89
N ARG A 269 -3.56 -1.87 6.22
CA ARG A 269 -3.96 -0.58 6.77
C ARG A 269 -4.73 -0.72 8.09
N LEU A 270 -4.34 0.06 9.09
CA LEU A 270 -5.05 0.15 10.36
C LEU A 270 -6.08 1.27 10.32
N ILE A 271 -7.25 1.01 10.89
CA ILE A 271 -8.26 2.04 11.15
C ILE A 271 -8.30 2.33 12.64
N TYR A 272 -8.24 3.61 12.98
CA TYR A 272 -8.39 4.07 14.35
C TYR A 272 -9.87 4.22 14.70
N HIS A 273 -10.32 3.50 15.71
CA HIS A 273 -11.64 3.66 16.30
C HIS A 273 -11.51 4.36 17.66
N PRO A 274 -12.38 5.35 17.97
CA PRO A 274 -12.33 6.06 19.24
C PRO A 274 -12.71 5.14 20.42
N SER A 275 -12.50 5.61 21.64
CA SER A 275 -12.72 4.82 22.86
C SER A 275 -14.10 4.16 22.99
N SER A 276 -15.14 4.74 22.38
CA SER A 276 -16.49 4.16 22.33
C SER A 276 -16.61 2.93 21.42
N GLU A 277 -15.67 2.70 20.54
CA GLU A 277 -15.61 1.60 19.56
C GLU A 277 -14.23 0.90 19.59
N ASN A 278 -13.60 0.91 20.75
CA ASN A 278 -12.22 0.46 20.94
C ASN A 278 -12.04 -1.05 20.66
N ASP A 279 -13.11 -1.82 20.78
CA ASP A 279 -13.18 -3.23 20.44
C ASP A 279 -13.03 -3.55 18.96
N LYS A 280 -13.15 -2.53 18.09
CA LYS A 280 -12.95 -2.64 16.64
C LYS A 280 -11.51 -2.39 16.20
N ASN A 281 -10.63 -1.93 17.08
CA ASN A 281 -9.22 -1.70 16.76
C ASN A 281 -8.47 -3.03 16.70
N ALA A 282 -7.41 -3.04 15.88
CA ALA A 282 -6.45 -4.15 15.82
C ALA A 282 -5.85 -4.45 17.20
N ILE A 283 -5.71 -5.73 17.52
CA ILE A 283 -5.11 -6.21 18.77
C ILE A 283 -3.76 -6.87 18.52
N LEU A 284 -2.73 -6.45 19.23
CA LEU A 284 -1.46 -7.16 19.32
C LEU A 284 -1.46 -8.01 20.57
N SER A 285 -1.21 -9.32 20.45
CA SER A 285 -1.02 -10.26 21.55
C SER A 285 0.36 -10.94 21.46
N ILE A 286 1.04 -11.03 22.59
CA ILE A 286 2.34 -11.68 22.75
C ILE A 286 2.23 -12.74 23.84
N TRP A 287 2.68 -13.96 23.57
CA TRP A 287 2.59 -15.10 24.46
C TRP A 287 3.96 -15.72 24.70
N ASN A 288 4.27 -16.10 25.94
CA ASN A 288 5.40 -16.96 26.25
C ASN A 288 5.01 -18.42 25.98
N LYS A 289 5.68 -19.06 25.04
CA LYS A 289 5.40 -20.45 24.65
C LYS A 289 5.80 -21.48 25.74
N LYS A 290 6.73 -21.10 26.65
CA LYS A 290 7.20 -21.99 27.70
C LYS A 290 6.21 -22.08 28.86
N THR A 291 5.66 -20.93 29.25
CA THR A 291 4.72 -20.83 30.38
C THR A 291 3.26 -20.91 29.92
N GLY A 292 2.98 -20.57 28.67
CA GLY A 292 1.62 -20.44 28.14
C GLY A 292 0.93 -19.13 28.55
N GLU A 293 1.65 -18.22 29.21
CA GLU A 293 1.12 -16.96 29.70
C GLU A 293 1.06 -15.90 28.59
N GLU A 294 0.03 -15.05 28.62
CA GLU A 294 -0.06 -13.87 27.77
C GLU A 294 0.80 -12.76 28.37
N VAL A 295 1.92 -12.47 27.71
CA VAL A 295 2.90 -11.47 28.15
C VAL A 295 2.41 -10.05 27.94
N ALA A 296 1.74 -9.80 26.82
CA ALA A 296 1.18 -8.50 26.51
C ALA A 296 -0.05 -8.64 25.60
N ARG A 297 -1.05 -7.80 25.83
CA ARG A 297 -2.22 -7.61 24.97
C ARG A 297 -2.53 -6.12 24.91
N ILE A 298 -2.44 -5.53 23.72
CA ILE A 298 -2.63 -4.10 23.54
C ILE A 298 -3.53 -3.80 22.34
N ASN A 299 -4.28 -2.70 22.45
CA ASN A 299 -4.93 -2.07 21.32
C ASN A 299 -3.86 -1.43 20.42
N LEU A 300 -3.56 -2.08 19.29
CA LEU A 300 -2.43 -1.70 18.44
C LEU A 300 -2.64 -0.34 17.79
N ALA A 301 -3.82 -0.09 17.22
CA ALA A 301 -4.10 1.17 16.55
C ALA A 301 -4.03 2.37 17.51
N ASP A 302 -4.58 2.22 18.72
CA ASP A 302 -4.52 3.27 19.74
C ASP A 302 -3.08 3.48 20.23
N CYS A 303 -2.35 2.41 20.51
CA CYS A 303 -0.94 2.48 20.93
C CYS A 303 -0.08 3.19 19.87
N LEU A 304 -0.14 2.77 18.62
CA LEU A 304 0.68 3.34 17.54
C LEU A 304 0.31 4.81 17.25
N ALA A 305 -1.00 5.15 17.30
CA ALA A 305 -1.46 6.53 17.08
C ALA A 305 -0.93 7.52 18.13
N GLN A 306 -0.46 7.04 19.27
CA GLN A 306 0.19 7.89 20.30
C GLN A 306 1.54 8.45 19.85
N GLY A 307 2.16 7.88 18.80
CA GLY A 307 3.36 8.43 18.17
C GLY A 307 3.19 9.86 17.67
N ARG A 308 1.95 10.31 17.39
CA ARG A 308 1.63 11.70 17.05
C ARG A 308 1.89 12.69 18.20
N GLY A 309 2.14 12.21 19.43
CA GLY A 309 2.53 13.05 20.57
C GLY A 309 3.88 13.75 20.40
N ALA A 310 4.70 13.37 19.41
CA ALA A 310 5.88 14.14 19.04
C ALA A 310 5.45 15.50 18.47
N PHE A 311 6.21 16.56 18.80
CA PHE A 311 5.87 17.95 18.43
C PHE A 311 5.57 18.13 16.94
N GLU A 312 6.30 17.43 16.10
CA GLU A 312 6.17 17.53 14.65
C GLU A 312 4.85 16.97 14.10
N TYR A 313 4.17 16.09 14.87
CA TYR A 313 2.99 15.33 14.43
C TYR A 313 1.74 15.60 15.26
N GLN A 314 1.81 16.46 16.28
CA GLN A 314 0.71 16.73 17.20
C GLN A 314 -0.58 17.27 16.53
N ASN A 315 -0.44 17.81 15.31
CA ASN A 315 -1.57 18.34 14.53
C ASN A 315 -2.26 17.26 13.68
N TYR A 316 -1.68 16.05 13.56
CA TYR A 316 -2.34 14.98 12.85
C TYR A 316 -3.46 14.38 13.69
N SER A 317 -4.56 14.00 13.03
CA SER A 317 -5.53 13.11 13.65
C SER A 317 -4.89 11.73 13.92
N PRO A 318 -5.45 10.90 14.82
CA PRO A 318 -4.95 9.53 15.01
C PRO A 318 -4.88 8.74 13.70
N GLN A 319 -5.94 8.80 12.88
CA GLN A 319 -5.98 8.11 11.59
C GLN A 319 -4.94 8.66 10.61
N GLU A 320 -4.82 9.99 10.50
CA GLU A 320 -3.84 10.61 9.61
C GLU A 320 -2.41 10.18 9.96
N PHE A 321 -2.08 10.08 11.25
CA PHE A 321 -0.78 9.59 11.69
C PHE A 321 -0.57 8.13 11.28
N LEU A 322 -1.57 7.26 11.51
CA LEU A 322 -1.50 5.84 11.10
C LEU A 322 -1.40 5.67 9.58
N ASP A 323 -2.03 6.53 8.80
CA ASP A 323 -1.93 6.47 7.34
C ASP A 323 -0.57 6.94 6.82
N ARG A 324 0.03 7.98 7.44
CA ARG A 324 1.33 8.53 7.03
C ARG A 324 2.53 7.70 7.49
N GLU A 325 2.49 7.13 8.70
CA GLU A 325 3.54 6.26 9.22
C GLU A 325 3.36 4.83 8.71
N TYR A 326 4.45 4.15 8.45
CA TYR A 326 4.42 2.78 7.94
C TYR A 326 5.47 1.85 8.58
N ASP A 327 6.43 2.38 9.33
CA ASP A 327 7.52 1.61 9.97
C ASP A 327 7.54 1.89 11.47
N TYR A 328 6.86 1.03 12.21
CA TYR A 328 6.69 1.17 13.66
C TYR A 328 7.67 0.30 14.41
N LYS A 329 8.07 0.76 15.62
CA LYS A 329 8.90 0.02 16.55
C LYS A 329 8.28 0.06 17.95
N LEU A 330 8.12 -1.10 18.57
CA LEU A 330 7.64 -1.25 19.95
C LEU A 330 8.68 -2.02 20.75
N ASP A 331 9.20 -1.39 21.80
CA ASP A 331 10.09 -2.03 22.76
C ASP A 331 9.30 -2.32 24.04
N PHE A 332 9.14 -3.58 24.41
CA PHE A 332 8.51 -4.04 25.64
C PHE A 332 9.57 -4.39 26.66
N PHE A 333 9.38 -3.93 27.88
CA PHE A 333 10.26 -4.21 29.01
C PHE A 333 9.54 -5.10 30.02
N LEU A 334 10.02 -6.33 30.17
CA LEU A 334 9.39 -7.41 30.90
C LEU A 334 10.06 -7.62 32.25
N LYS A 335 9.27 -8.06 33.25
CA LYS A 335 9.77 -8.61 34.52
C LYS A 335 9.02 -9.91 34.79
N GLY A 336 9.72 -11.05 34.75
CA GLY A 336 9.06 -12.34 34.57
C GLY A 336 8.30 -12.37 33.25
N ASP A 337 7.05 -12.81 33.27
CA ASP A 337 6.14 -12.83 32.12
C ASP A 337 5.22 -11.60 32.04
N GLU A 338 5.44 -10.58 32.86
CA GLU A 338 4.64 -9.36 32.89
C GLU A 338 5.42 -8.21 32.24
N TRP A 339 4.76 -7.46 31.32
CA TRP A 339 5.32 -6.22 30.82
C TRP A 339 5.15 -5.09 31.84
N GLN A 340 6.19 -4.25 31.98
CA GLN A 340 6.20 -3.13 32.93
C GLN A 340 5.93 -1.80 32.21
N TYR A 341 6.48 -1.63 31.01
CA TYR A 341 6.25 -0.46 30.17
C TYR A 341 6.60 -0.76 28.71
N ILE A 342 6.04 0.07 27.83
CA ILE A 342 6.26 0.03 26.39
C ILE A 342 6.93 1.34 25.98
N GLN A 343 7.89 1.26 25.05
CA GLN A 343 8.44 2.41 24.35
C GLN A 343 8.03 2.31 22.86
N LEU A 344 7.42 3.38 22.36
CA LEU A 344 7.12 3.53 20.93
C LEU A 344 8.27 4.29 20.27
N GLY A 345 8.96 3.62 19.34
CA GLY A 345 9.98 4.22 18.49
C GLY A 345 9.36 4.79 17.23
N ILE A 346 9.67 6.04 16.91
CA ILE A 346 9.29 6.69 15.66
C ILE A 346 10.58 6.97 14.89
N SER A 347 10.66 6.52 13.64
CA SER A 347 11.78 6.81 12.75
C SER A 347 11.59 8.18 12.11
N ILE A 348 12.46 9.13 12.42
CA ILE A 348 12.50 10.44 11.78
C ILE A 348 13.89 10.60 11.14
N LEU A 349 13.99 10.48 9.83
CA LEU A 349 15.22 10.76 9.06
C LEU A 349 16.51 10.28 9.80
N ASP A 350 16.65 8.99 10.03
CA ASP A 350 17.74 8.34 10.77
C ASP A 350 17.84 8.66 12.29
N TRP A 351 16.92 9.46 12.83
CA TRP A 351 16.85 9.72 14.25
C TRP A 351 15.68 8.96 14.87
N SER A 352 15.92 8.12 15.87
CA SER A 352 14.87 7.47 16.66
C SER A 352 14.47 8.35 17.85
N LYS A 353 13.23 8.80 17.90
CA LYS A 353 12.60 9.33 19.13
C LYS A 353 11.94 8.21 19.88
N ARG A 354 12.09 8.19 21.20
CA ARG A 354 11.43 7.24 22.08
C ARG A 354 10.38 7.96 22.91
N ILE A 355 9.14 7.50 22.85
CA ILE A 355 8.04 7.96 23.70
C ILE A 355 7.83 6.86 24.74
N GLN A 356 8.11 7.17 26.00
CA GLN A 356 7.94 6.23 27.10
C GLN A 356 6.59 6.49 27.78
N ARG A 357 5.78 5.45 27.94
CA ARG A 357 4.56 5.49 28.75
C ARG A 357 4.53 4.30 29.71
N ALA A 358 4.13 4.56 30.95
CA ALA A 358 4.05 3.58 32.00
C ALA A 358 2.66 2.94 32.16
N ASP A 359 1.60 3.59 31.64
CA ASP A 359 0.21 3.13 31.78
C ASP A 359 -0.50 3.22 30.41
N LEU A 360 -0.97 2.10 29.91
CA LEU A 360 -1.89 1.97 28.79
C LEU A 360 -3.15 1.20 29.23
#